data_9bcad538f8c8ed0b582ce8a6f7b775ec
#
_entry.id   9bcad538f8c8ed0b582ce8a6f7b775ec
#
_cell.length_a   1.000
_cell.length_b   1.000
_cell.length_c   1.000
_cell.angle_alpha   90.00
_cell.angle_beta   90.00
_cell.angle_gamma   90.00
#
_symmetry.space_group_name_H-M   'P 1'
#
loop_
_entity.id
_entity.type
_entity.pdbx_description
1 polymer ?
#
loop_
_entity_poly.entity_id
_entity_poly.type
_entity_poly.pdbx_seq_one_letter_code
_entity_poly.pdbx_strand_id
1 'polypeptide(L)'
;MTNKDITIIITTFNSEDNIENCLNSINSSIKVIIIENSNNLKFKNYIESKFKNTECFLTNENLGYGKANNLGLQKVKTNYSLILNPDTILEKESINNFFVFIKKNIDFAILGPRQKQNNVNIKINKSMNLNVIESDSIKGFAMFLNMKKFVEIGFFDENIFLYLEEIDLCKRIKEKNEKIYIDPNIKILHLGGKSVNKVFAHQVELTRNWHWMWSLFYYNKKHFNYIYALFLVSPKFFSALLKILFYGIFFQKKKREIYLQ
;
A
#
# COMPACT_ATOMS: atom_id res chain seq x y z
N MET A 1 -21.46 -2.53 -14.86
CA MET A 1 -20.35 -1.77 -14.29
C MET A 1 -19.44 -1.31 -15.39
N THR A 2 -18.95 -0.11 -15.25
CA THR A 2 -18.13 0.59 -16.23
C THR A 2 -16.90 1.20 -15.54
N ASN A 3 -15.97 1.71 -16.30
CA ASN A 3 -14.82 2.42 -15.79
C ASN A 3 -15.17 3.65 -14.91
N LYS A 4 -16.41 4.14 -15.00
CA LYS A 4 -16.92 5.25 -14.17
C LYS A 4 -17.30 4.82 -12.73
N ASP A 5 -17.35 3.52 -12.47
CA ASP A 5 -17.70 2.97 -11.15
C ASP A 5 -16.46 2.82 -10.23
N ILE A 6 -15.25 3.10 -10.75
CA ILE A 6 -13.97 2.97 -10.06
C ILE A 6 -13.17 4.26 -10.13
N THR A 7 -12.49 4.59 -9.03
CA THR A 7 -11.46 5.63 -8.95
C THR A 7 -10.15 5.00 -8.49
N ILE A 8 -9.06 5.33 -9.16
CA ILE A 8 -7.72 4.84 -8.79
C ILE A 8 -7.03 5.89 -7.91
N ILE A 9 -6.43 5.44 -6.81
CA ILE A 9 -5.64 6.27 -5.89
C ILE A 9 -4.18 5.84 -6.01
N ILE A 10 -3.28 6.81 -6.20
CA ILE A 10 -1.84 6.58 -6.23
C ILE A 10 -1.17 7.58 -5.28
N THR A 11 -0.47 7.07 -4.27
CA THR A 11 0.38 7.91 -3.42
C THR A 11 1.79 7.93 -4.00
N THR A 12 2.34 9.13 -4.26
CA THR A 12 3.69 9.35 -4.78
C THR A 12 4.57 10.03 -3.75
N PHE A 13 5.85 9.68 -3.72
CA PHE A 13 6.89 10.36 -2.96
C PHE A 13 8.19 10.28 -3.74
N ASN A 14 8.59 11.37 -4.42
CA ASN A 14 9.74 11.39 -5.32
C ASN A 14 9.72 10.20 -6.32
N SER A 15 8.58 10.01 -7.01
CA SER A 15 8.26 8.81 -7.81
C SER A 15 8.27 9.09 -9.32
N GLU A 16 8.96 10.12 -9.78
CA GLU A 16 8.95 10.61 -11.17
C GLU A 16 9.32 9.54 -12.18
N ASP A 17 10.26 8.64 -11.82
CA ASP A 17 10.84 7.67 -12.75
C ASP A 17 9.87 6.59 -13.25
N ASN A 18 8.84 6.25 -12.47
CA ASN A 18 8.00 5.08 -12.75
C ASN A 18 6.50 5.39 -12.92
N ILE A 19 6.06 6.55 -12.44
CA ILE A 19 4.64 6.90 -12.41
C ILE A 19 3.99 6.92 -13.81
N GLU A 20 4.73 7.35 -14.84
CA GLU A 20 4.20 7.39 -16.20
C GLU A 20 3.85 6.01 -16.74
N ASN A 21 4.67 5.00 -16.47
CA ASN A 21 4.37 3.63 -16.88
C ASN A 21 3.12 3.10 -16.18
N CYS A 22 2.93 3.45 -14.91
CA CYS A 22 1.72 3.14 -14.17
C CYS A 22 0.51 3.81 -14.81
N LEU A 23 0.54 5.13 -15.04
CA LEU A 23 -0.56 5.89 -15.61
C LEU A 23 -0.89 5.46 -17.05
N ASN A 24 0.12 5.17 -17.87
CA ASN A 24 -0.07 4.66 -19.24
C ASN A 24 -0.74 3.27 -19.26
N SER A 25 -0.65 2.48 -18.21
CA SER A 25 -1.33 1.19 -18.08
C SER A 25 -2.79 1.30 -17.66
N ILE A 26 -3.24 2.49 -17.23
CA ILE A 26 -4.60 2.77 -16.80
C ILE A 26 -5.42 3.30 -17.99
N ASN A 27 -6.62 2.75 -18.17
CA ASN A 27 -7.53 3.26 -19.19
C ASN A 27 -7.92 4.72 -18.92
N SER A 28 -7.83 5.59 -19.93
CA SER A 28 -8.07 7.04 -19.82
C SER A 28 -9.48 7.42 -19.39
N SER A 29 -10.45 6.50 -19.45
CA SER A 29 -11.81 6.72 -18.95
C SER A 29 -11.96 6.52 -17.42
N ILE A 30 -10.92 6.02 -16.74
CA ILE A 30 -10.92 5.83 -15.29
C ILE A 30 -10.32 7.08 -14.64
N LYS A 31 -11.03 7.63 -13.65
CA LYS A 31 -10.50 8.74 -12.85
C LYS A 31 -9.33 8.27 -11.98
N VAL A 32 -8.24 9.04 -12.01
CA VAL A 32 -7.06 8.83 -11.16
C VAL A 32 -6.91 10.02 -10.21
N ILE A 33 -6.70 9.75 -8.93
CA ILE A 33 -6.34 10.73 -7.92
C ILE A 33 -4.93 10.40 -7.45
N ILE A 34 -4.02 11.36 -7.61
CA ILE A 34 -2.66 11.26 -7.08
C ILE A 34 -2.54 12.09 -5.82
N ILE A 35 -2.00 11.50 -4.76
CA ILE A 35 -1.58 12.24 -3.57
C ILE A 35 -0.05 12.34 -3.60
N GLU A 36 0.41 13.53 -3.91
CA GLU A 36 1.83 13.82 -4.05
C GLU A 36 2.39 14.25 -2.70
N ASN A 37 3.20 13.37 -2.12
CA ASN A 37 3.61 13.39 -0.71
C ASN A 37 5.02 14.00 -0.50
N SER A 38 5.66 14.52 -1.56
CA SER A 38 6.93 15.26 -1.53
C SER A 38 6.79 16.76 -1.83
N ASN A 39 5.55 17.22 -1.99
CA ASN A 39 5.19 18.63 -2.28
C ASN A 39 5.81 19.19 -3.58
N ASN A 40 5.89 18.35 -4.62
CA ASN A 40 6.47 18.71 -5.91
C ASN A 40 5.43 19.32 -6.86
N LEU A 41 5.33 20.65 -6.88
CA LEU A 41 4.40 21.38 -7.75
C LEU A 41 4.73 21.17 -9.25
N LYS A 42 6.01 21.04 -9.61
CA LYS A 42 6.40 20.79 -11.01
C LYS A 42 5.89 19.44 -11.49
N PHE A 43 6.02 18.42 -10.65
CA PHE A 43 5.47 17.09 -10.90
C PHE A 43 3.95 17.14 -11.08
N LYS A 44 3.23 17.79 -10.16
CA LYS A 44 1.77 17.97 -10.25
C LYS A 44 1.38 18.57 -11.61
N ASN A 45 1.94 19.72 -11.96
CA ASN A 45 1.60 20.42 -13.21
C ASN A 45 1.90 19.56 -14.45
N TYR A 46 3.01 18.84 -14.43
CA TYR A 46 3.41 17.95 -15.52
C TYR A 46 2.40 16.80 -15.68
N ILE A 47 2.07 16.10 -14.60
CA ILE A 47 1.15 14.96 -14.64
C ILE A 47 -0.25 15.37 -15.10
N GLU A 48 -0.82 16.44 -14.54
CA GLU A 48 -2.15 16.93 -14.93
C GLU A 48 -2.21 17.47 -16.37
N SER A 49 -1.09 18.00 -16.89
CA SER A 49 -1.01 18.43 -18.29
C SER A 49 -1.05 17.24 -19.26
N LYS A 50 -0.38 16.14 -18.89
CA LYS A 50 -0.20 14.95 -19.73
C LYS A 50 -1.36 13.96 -19.62
N PHE A 51 -1.92 13.75 -18.44
CA PHE A 51 -2.95 12.75 -18.15
C PHE A 51 -4.27 13.44 -17.74
N LYS A 52 -5.17 13.63 -18.69
CA LYS A 52 -6.42 14.42 -18.49
C LYS A 52 -7.44 13.77 -17.54
N ASN A 53 -7.32 12.49 -17.28
CA ASN A 53 -8.14 11.76 -16.29
C ASN A 53 -7.53 11.78 -14.88
N THR A 54 -6.45 12.51 -14.67
CA THR A 54 -5.68 12.54 -13.41
C THR A 54 -5.81 13.89 -12.72
N GLU A 55 -6.06 13.85 -11.42
CA GLU A 55 -6.08 15.00 -10.51
C GLU A 55 -5.04 14.78 -9.41
N CYS A 56 -4.11 15.72 -9.21
CA CYS A 56 -3.01 15.58 -8.28
C CYS A 56 -3.12 16.58 -7.11
N PHE A 57 -3.04 16.09 -5.88
CA PHE A 57 -3.11 16.87 -4.65
C PHE A 57 -1.77 16.84 -3.92
N LEU A 58 -1.26 18.02 -3.58
CA LEU A 58 -0.05 18.17 -2.77
C LEU A 58 -0.40 18.08 -1.28
N THR A 59 0.44 17.42 -0.49
CA THR A 59 0.23 17.25 0.96
C THR A 59 0.98 18.26 1.81
N ASN A 60 1.87 19.06 1.21
CA ASN A 60 2.80 20.00 1.86
C ASN A 60 3.85 19.36 2.77
N GLU A 61 3.68 18.12 3.18
CA GLU A 61 4.61 17.34 4.00
C GLU A 61 4.50 15.84 3.67
N ASN A 62 5.46 15.03 4.08
CA ASN A 62 5.37 13.59 3.93
C ASN A 62 4.47 12.98 5.01
N LEU A 63 3.27 12.60 4.65
CA LEU A 63 2.26 12.03 5.56
C LEU A 63 2.43 10.51 5.79
N GLY A 64 3.37 9.87 5.11
CA GLY A 64 3.46 8.41 5.04
C GLY A 64 2.42 7.81 4.09
N TYR A 65 2.42 6.47 4.00
CA TYR A 65 1.60 5.76 3.01
C TYR A 65 0.11 5.74 3.37
N GLY A 66 -0.22 5.33 4.60
CA GLY A 66 -1.62 5.16 5.02
C GLY A 66 -2.40 6.47 5.01
N LYS A 67 -1.86 7.50 5.67
CA LYS A 67 -2.52 8.81 5.78
C LYS A 67 -2.66 9.51 4.43
N ALA A 68 -1.65 9.40 3.55
CA ALA A 68 -1.75 9.94 2.19
C ALA A 68 -2.84 9.22 1.37
N ASN A 69 -2.91 7.87 1.42
CA ASN A 69 -4.00 7.14 0.78
C ASN A 69 -5.38 7.54 1.36
N ASN A 70 -5.50 7.79 2.66
CA ASN A 70 -6.74 8.26 3.28
C ASN A 70 -7.24 9.56 2.66
N LEU A 71 -6.34 10.53 2.42
CA LEU A 71 -6.70 11.78 1.72
C LEU A 71 -7.27 11.53 0.32
N GLY A 72 -6.67 10.56 -0.40
CA GLY A 72 -7.19 10.15 -1.71
C GLY A 72 -8.55 9.47 -1.61
N LEU A 73 -8.71 8.53 -0.69
CA LEU A 73 -9.94 7.78 -0.46
C LEU A 73 -11.12 8.67 -0.05
N GLN A 74 -10.88 9.72 0.74
CA GLN A 74 -11.90 10.71 1.11
C GLN A 74 -12.45 11.49 -0.10
N LYS A 75 -11.71 11.54 -1.21
CA LYS A 75 -12.14 12.21 -2.45
C LYS A 75 -12.85 11.27 -3.43
N VAL A 76 -12.90 9.98 -3.14
CA VAL A 76 -13.57 8.96 -3.97
C VAL A 76 -15.08 9.13 -3.86
N LYS A 77 -15.75 9.23 -5.03
CA LYS A 77 -17.21 9.29 -5.15
C LYS A 77 -17.81 8.05 -5.80
N THR A 78 -16.96 7.14 -6.24
CA THR A 78 -17.35 5.88 -6.90
C THR A 78 -17.60 4.78 -5.88
N ASN A 79 -18.33 3.73 -6.28
CA ASN A 79 -18.61 2.58 -5.41
C ASN A 79 -17.36 1.78 -5.04
N TYR A 80 -16.33 1.86 -5.90
CA TYR A 80 -15.08 1.14 -5.73
C TYR A 80 -13.88 2.07 -5.88
N SER A 81 -12.80 1.72 -5.20
CA SER A 81 -11.51 2.39 -5.35
C SER A 81 -10.41 1.35 -5.51
N LEU A 82 -9.43 1.63 -6.36
CA LEU A 82 -8.22 0.82 -6.48
C LEU A 82 -7.02 1.65 -6.02
N ILE A 83 -6.42 1.26 -4.90
CA ILE A 83 -5.12 1.81 -4.48
C ILE A 83 -4.04 1.11 -5.28
N LEU A 84 -3.11 1.88 -5.85
CA LEU A 84 -1.94 1.38 -6.59
C LEU A 84 -0.67 2.08 -6.13
N ASN A 85 0.42 1.34 -6.06
CA ASN A 85 1.74 1.95 -5.97
C ASN A 85 2.18 2.55 -7.32
N PRO A 86 2.99 3.62 -7.32
CA PRO A 86 3.44 4.29 -8.56
C PRO A 86 4.37 3.42 -9.42
N ASP A 87 4.93 2.34 -8.88
CA ASP A 87 5.77 1.35 -9.57
C ASP A 87 5.02 0.06 -9.94
N THR A 88 3.71 0.19 -10.21
CA THR A 88 2.86 -0.90 -10.70
C THR A 88 2.47 -0.69 -12.17
N ILE A 89 2.21 -1.79 -12.86
CA ILE A 89 1.69 -1.79 -14.24
C ILE A 89 0.50 -2.77 -14.28
N LEU A 90 -0.68 -2.25 -14.66
CA LEU A 90 -1.86 -3.09 -14.86
C LEU A 90 -1.74 -3.84 -16.19
N GLU A 91 -1.93 -5.16 -16.18
CA GLU A 91 -2.15 -5.90 -17.40
C GLU A 91 -3.53 -5.54 -17.99
N LYS A 92 -3.67 -5.64 -19.31
CA LYS A 92 -4.82 -5.16 -20.11
C LYS A 92 -6.19 -5.59 -19.54
N GLU A 93 -6.29 -6.82 -19.02
CA GLU A 93 -7.56 -7.37 -18.53
C GLU A 93 -7.76 -7.17 -17.00
N SER A 94 -6.82 -6.56 -16.29
CA SER A 94 -6.88 -6.46 -14.82
C SER A 94 -8.14 -5.77 -14.33
N ILE A 95 -8.49 -4.62 -14.89
CA ILE A 95 -9.70 -3.87 -14.51
C ILE A 95 -10.97 -4.66 -14.89
N ASN A 96 -10.98 -5.29 -16.05
CA ASN A 96 -12.11 -6.12 -16.45
C ASN A 96 -12.30 -7.30 -15.49
N ASN A 97 -11.23 -7.93 -15.03
CA ASN A 97 -11.29 -9.04 -14.08
C ASN A 97 -11.82 -8.58 -12.69
N PHE A 98 -11.52 -7.37 -12.23
CA PHE A 98 -12.21 -6.80 -11.07
C PHE A 98 -13.73 -6.72 -11.30
N PHE A 99 -14.18 -6.22 -12.45
CA PHE A 99 -15.61 -6.15 -12.76
C PHE A 99 -16.27 -7.54 -12.92
N VAL A 100 -15.57 -8.50 -13.49
CA VAL A 100 -16.02 -9.90 -13.56
C VAL A 100 -16.21 -10.48 -12.15
N PHE A 101 -15.28 -10.20 -11.23
CA PHE A 101 -15.43 -10.62 -9.83
C PHE A 101 -16.69 -10.02 -9.18
N ILE A 102 -16.90 -8.71 -9.33
CA ILE A 102 -18.04 -8.02 -8.72
C ILE A 102 -19.39 -8.58 -9.25
N LYS A 103 -19.47 -8.90 -10.55
CA LYS A 103 -20.69 -9.50 -11.16
C LYS A 103 -21.07 -10.85 -10.56
N LYS A 104 -20.16 -11.53 -9.86
CA LYS A 104 -20.44 -12.78 -9.16
C LYS A 104 -21.24 -12.57 -7.85
N ASN A 105 -21.51 -11.33 -7.45
CA ASN A 105 -22.24 -10.95 -6.24
C ASN A 105 -21.62 -11.53 -4.95
N ILE A 106 -20.30 -11.72 -4.93
CA ILE A 106 -19.56 -12.14 -3.72
C ILE A 106 -19.38 -10.93 -2.84
N ASP A 107 -19.79 -11.03 -1.58
CA ASP A 107 -19.55 -9.95 -0.63
C ASP A 107 -18.07 -9.87 -0.21
N PHE A 108 -17.49 -8.68 -0.26
CA PHE A 108 -16.09 -8.45 0.04
C PHE A 108 -15.82 -7.01 0.52
N ALA A 109 -14.79 -6.83 1.31
CA ALA A 109 -14.24 -5.52 1.63
C ALA A 109 -13.07 -5.18 0.72
N ILE A 110 -12.11 -6.10 0.56
CA ILE A 110 -10.94 -5.91 -0.32
C ILE A 110 -10.78 -7.11 -1.25
N LEU A 111 -10.43 -6.80 -2.50
CA LEU A 111 -9.98 -7.76 -3.51
C LEU A 111 -8.60 -7.34 -4.02
N GLY A 112 -7.70 -8.29 -4.23
CA GLY A 112 -6.38 -7.99 -4.76
C GLY A 112 -5.88 -9.00 -5.77
N PRO A 113 -4.76 -8.67 -6.45
CA PRO A 113 -4.11 -9.54 -7.39
C PRO A 113 -3.38 -10.68 -6.68
N ARG A 114 -3.14 -11.77 -7.40
CA ARG A 114 -2.22 -12.82 -6.94
C ARG A 114 -0.80 -12.26 -6.83
N GLN A 115 -0.18 -12.51 -5.69
CA GLN A 115 1.22 -12.19 -5.48
C GLN A 115 2.09 -13.38 -5.86
N LYS A 116 3.14 -13.14 -6.65
CA LYS A 116 4.25 -14.07 -6.78
C LYS A 116 5.07 -14.00 -5.49
N GLN A 117 4.65 -14.66 -4.43
CA GLN A 117 5.53 -14.89 -3.28
C GLN A 117 5.24 -16.25 -2.64
N ASN A 118 6.32 -16.89 -2.26
CA ASN A 118 6.50 -18.15 -1.60
C ASN A 118 5.48 -18.44 -0.50
N ASN A 119 4.97 -19.69 -0.52
CA ASN A 119 4.45 -20.45 0.62
C ASN A 119 3.51 -19.72 1.61
N VAL A 120 2.46 -19.07 1.10
CA VAL A 120 1.27 -18.85 1.92
C VAL A 120 0.46 -20.15 1.83
N ASN A 121 0.08 -20.75 2.96
CA ASN A 121 -0.86 -21.86 3.02
C ASN A 121 -2.19 -21.39 2.43
N ILE A 122 -2.38 -21.66 1.14
CA ILE A 122 -3.54 -21.25 0.37
C ILE A 122 -4.67 -22.20 0.76
N LYS A 123 -5.57 -21.77 1.62
CA LYS A 123 -6.87 -22.42 1.79
C LYS A 123 -7.70 -22.12 0.54
N ILE A 124 -7.59 -22.97 -0.49
CA ILE A 124 -8.47 -22.90 -1.65
C ILE A 124 -9.85 -23.32 -1.17
N ASN A 125 -10.78 -22.38 -1.15
CA ASN A 125 -12.18 -22.69 -0.84
C ASN A 125 -12.82 -23.36 -2.06
N LYS A 126 -12.71 -24.70 -2.12
CA LYS A 126 -13.21 -25.52 -3.24
C LYS A 126 -14.73 -25.48 -3.42
N SER A 127 -15.47 -24.90 -2.45
CA SER A 127 -16.94 -24.93 -2.42
C SER A 127 -17.62 -23.99 -3.43
N MET A 128 -16.90 -23.06 -4.07
CA MET A 128 -17.52 -22.02 -4.90
C MET A 128 -17.26 -22.15 -6.40
N ASN A 129 -16.61 -23.18 -6.93
CA ASN A 129 -16.22 -23.24 -8.35
C ASN A 129 -15.46 -21.98 -8.86
N LEU A 130 -14.86 -21.20 -7.96
CA LEU A 130 -14.19 -19.95 -8.21
C LEU A 130 -12.72 -20.14 -7.90
N ASN A 131 -11.83 -19.81 -8.83
CA ASN A 131 -10.38 -19.76 -8.58
C ASN A 131 -9.97 -18.59 -7.69
N VAL A 132 -10.86 -18.12 -6.80
CA VAL A 132 -10.65 -16.99 -5.90
C VAL A 132 -10.30 -17.52 -4.52
N ILE A 133 -9.36 -16.88 -3.87
CA ILE A 133 -8.77 -17.32 -2.58
C ILE A 133 -9.20 -16.32 -1.51
N GLU A 134 -9.88 -16.80 -0.45
CA GLU A 134 -10.05 -16.00 0.77
C GLU A 134 -8.70 -15.88 1.48
N SER A 135 -8.33 -14.69 1.87
CA SER A 135 -7.01 -14.38 2.44
C SER A 135 -7.14 -13.61 3.75
N ASP A 136 -6.15 -13.79 4.62
CA ASP A 136 -6.05 -13.04 5.87
C ASP A 136 -5.45 -11.64 5.67
N SER A 137 -4.73 -11.45 4.59
CA SER A 137 -4.09 -10.18 4.27
C SER A 137 -3.82 -10.02 2.79
N ILE A 138 -3.57 -8.78 2.38
CA ILE A 138 -3.20 -8.41 1.03
C ILE A 138 -2.04 -7.42 1.10
N LYS A 139 -1.22 -7.35 0.05
CA LYS A 139 -0.12 -6.37 -0.03
C LYS A 139 -0.64 -5.01 -0.46
N GLY A 140 -0.09 -3.96 0.16
CA GLY A 140 -0.49 -2.58 -0.08
C GLY A 140 -0.30 -2.06 -1.51
N PHE A 141 0.53 -2.72 -2.36
CA PHE A 141 0.82 -2.21 -3.70
C PHE A 141 -0.38 -2.18 -4.64
N ALA A 142 -1.42 -3.01 -4.40
CA ALA A 142 -2.65 -3.04 -5.20
C ALA A 142 -3.81 -3.57 -4.35
N MET A 143 -4.74 -2.70 -3.99
CA MET A 143 -5.89 -3.01 -3.12
C MET A 143 -7.17 -2.44 -3.74
N PHE A 144 -8.08 -3.30 -4.18
CA PHE A 144 -9.39 -2.91 -4.70
C PHE A 144 -10.42 -2.94 -3.58
N LEU A 145 -10.98 -1.78 -3.24
CA LEU A 145 -11.85 -1.56 -2.09
C LEU A 145 -13.31 -1.43 -2.51
N ASN A 146 -14.20 -2.13 -1.80
CA ASN A 146 -15.64 -1.87 -1.82
C ASN A 146 -15.93 -0.72 -0.84
N MET A 147 -16.08 0.50 -1.34
CA MET A 147 -16.13 1.71 -0.53
C MET A 147 -17.26 1.70 0.53
N LYS A 148 -18.36 1.01 0.26
CA LYS A 148 -19.49 0.89 1.21
C LYS A 148 -19.08 0.25 2.53
N LYS A 149 -18.15 -0.72 2.50
CA LYS A 149 -17.67 -1.43 3.70
C LYS A 149 -16.83 -0.53 4.61
N PHE A 150 -16.16 0.46 4.04
CA PHE A 150 -15.23 1.32 4.78
C PHE A 150 -15.89 2.44 5.58
N VAL A 151 -17.19 2.65 5.44
CA VAL A 151 -17.98 3.53 6.32
C VAL A 151 -17.88 3.07 7.78
N GLU A 152 -17.92 1.74 8.00
CA GLU A 152 -17.89 1.15 9.35
C GLU A 152 -16.49 0.67 9.78
N ILE A 153 -15.66 0.25 8.81
CA ILE A 153 -14.30 -0.26 9.07
C ILE A 153 -13.33 0.89 9.32
N GLY A 154 -13.55 2.02 8.65
CA GLY A 154 -12.57 3.10 8.50
C GLY A 154 -11.43 2.72 7.54
N PHE A 155 -10.64 3.70 7.16
CA PHE A 155 -9.50 3.50 6.27
C PHE A 155 -8.23 3.12 7.05
N PHE A 156 -7.05 3.50 6.57
CA PHE A 156 -5.79 3.21 7.25
C PHE A 156 -5.67 3.93 8.59
N ASP A 157 -4.97 3.31 9.54
CA ASP A 157 -4.60 3.96 10.80
C ASP A 157 -3.46 4.96 10.56
N GLU A 158 -3.73 6.25 10.80
CA GLU A 158 -2.79 7.34 10.53
C GLU A 158 -1.60 7.41 11.51
N ASN A 159 -1.63 6.65 12.60
CA ASN A 159 -0.48 6.51 13.49
C ASN A 159 0.60 5.56 12.93
N ILE A 160 0.28 4.82 11.87
CA ILE A 160 1.21 3.98 11.13
C ILE A 160 1.69 4.76 9.91
N PHE A 161 2.89 5.33 10.00
CA PHE A 161 3.46 6.13 8.92
C PHE A 161 3.86 5.26 7.72
N LEU A 162 4.52 4.13 7.96
CA LEU A 162 5.00 3.21 6.93
C LEU A 162 5.17 1.80 7.52
N TYR A 163 4.81 0.77 6.74
CA TYR A 163 4.80 -0.65 7.09
C TYR A 163 3.72 -1.06 8.07
N LEU A 164 3.08 -2.18 7.81
CA LEU A 164 1.99 -2.79 8.56
C LEU A 164 0.65 -2.03 8.49
N GLU A 165 0.55 -0.93 7.76
CA GLU A 165 -0.71 -0.22 7.56
C GLU A 165 -1.76 -1.08 6.87
N GLU A 166 -1.35 -1.85 5.84
CA GLU A 166 -2.25 -2.79 5.16
C GLU A 166 -2.57 -4.00 6.02
N ILE A 167 -1.64 -4.42 6.88
CA ILE A 167 -1.87 -5.55 7.80
C ILE A 167 -2.85 -5.15 8.91
N ASP A 168 -2.71 -3.92 9.45
CA ASP A 168 -3.67 -3.35 10.39
C ASP A 168 -5.07 -3.27 9.79
N LEU A 169 -5.17 -2.75 8.57
CA LEU A 169 -6.44 -2.65 7.87
C LEU A 169 -7.08 -4.02 7.65
N CYS A 170 -6.32 -5.00 7.15
CA CYS A 170 -6.80 -6.36 6.95
C CYS A 170 -7.29 -7.01 8.25
N LYS A 171 -6.58 -6.78 9.37
CA LYS A 171 -6.99 -7.29 10.68
C LYS A 171 -8.33 -6.68 11.12
N ARG A 172 -8.51 -5.36 10.98
CA ARG A 172 -9.78 -4.67 11.33
C ARG A 172 -10.95 -5.13 10.45
N ILE A 173 -10.71 -5.40 9.16
CA ILE A 173 -11.70 -6.00 8.25
C ILE A 173 -12.18 -7.35 8.78
N LYS A 174 -11.26 -8.21 9.18
CA LYS A 174 -11.60 -9.55 9.73
C LYS A 174 -12.31 -9.46 11.07
N GLU A 175 -11.93 -8.55 11.96
CA GLU A 175 -12.60 -8.31 13.24
C GLU A 175 -14.06 -7.85 13.05
N LYS A 176 -14.39 -7.26 11.89
CA LYS A 176 -15.75 -6.92 11.46
C LYS A 176 -16.45 -8.06 10.69
N ASN A 177 -15.85 -9.25 10.63
CA ASN A 177 -16.34 -10.41 9.86
C ASN A 177 -16.48 -10.15 8.35
N GLU A 178 -15.78 -9.14 7.84
CA GLU A 178 -15.72 -8.83 6.42
C GLU A 178 -14.65 -9.64 5.71
N LYS A 179 -14.78 -9.79 4.39
CA LYS A 179 -13.97 -10.71 3.60
C LYS A 179 -12.92 -10.00 2.76
N ILE A 180 -11.76 -10.64 2.67
CA ILE A 180 -10.65 -10.26 1.80
C ILE A 180 -10.42 -11.40 0.82
N TYR A 181 -10.35 -11.07 -0.47
CA TYR A 181 -10.11 -12.06 -1.53
C TYR A 181 -8.89 -11.71 -2.37
N ILE A 182 -8.28 -12.76 -2.92
CA ILE A 182 -7.25 -12.68 -3.95
C ILE A 182 -7.80 -13.39 -5.18
N ASP A 183 -7.87 -12.69 -6.33
CA ASP A 183 -8.20 -13.29 -7.61
C ASP A 183 -6.94 -13.50 -8.45
N PRO A 184 -6.55 -14.76 -8.74
CA PRO A 184 -5.37 -15.06 -9.55
C PRO A 184 -5.45 -14.55 -11.02
N ASN A 185 -6.64 -14.22 -11.49
CA ASN A 185 -6.83 -13.69 -12.86
C ASN A 185 -6.52 -12.19 -12.94
N ILE A 186 -6.46 -11.51 -11.79
CA ILE A 186 -6.05 -10.11 -11.72
C ILE A 186 -4.52 -10.07 -11.70
N LYS A 187 -3.93 -9.52 -12.74
CA LYS A 187 -2.48 -9.49 -12.92
C LYS A 187 -1.98 -8.05 -12.92
N ILE A 188 -1.21 -7.71 -11.89
CA ILE A 188 -0.57 -6.41 -11.74
C ILE A 188 0.91 -6.66 -11.53
N LEU A 189 1.73 -6.15 -12.42
CA LEU A 189 3.17 -6.20 -12.28
C LEU A 189 3.61 -5.15 -11.26
N HIS A 190 4.34 -5.56 -10.23
CA HIS A 190 4.95 -4.67 -9.25
C HIS A 190 6.46 -4.74 -9.39
N LEU A 191 7.08 -3.62 -9.75
CA LEU A 191 8.51 -3.56 -10.02
C LEU A 191 9.36 -3.65 -8.75
N GLY A 192 8.74 -3.40 -7.58
CA GLY A 192 9.32 -3.56 -6.26
C GLY A 192 10.55 -2.70 -5.97
N GLY A 193 10.48 -1.88 -4.91
CA GLY A 193 11.60 -1.02 -4.50
C GLY A 193 11.97 0.10 -5.47
N LYS A 194 11.11 0.39 -6.45
CA LYS A 194 11.29 1.45 -7.44
C LYS A 194 10.28 2.59 -7.28
N SER A 195 9.54 2.60 -6.19
CA SER A 195 8.55 3.64 -5.89
C SER A 195 9.19 5.01 -5.61
N VAL A 196 10.48 5.05 -5.24
CA VAL A 196 11.23 6.28 -4.94
C VAL A 196 12.48 6.34 -5.81
N ASN A 197 12.82 7.54 -6.28
CA ASN A 197 14.03 7.77 -7.07
C ASN A 197 15.30 7.38 -6.27
N LYS A 198 16.25 6.73 -6.96
CA LYS A 198 17.49 6.20 -6.36
C LYS A 198 18.33 7.25 -5.66
N VAL A 199 18.24 8.52 -6.06
CA VAL A 199 18.94 9.64 -5.42
C VAL A 199 18.56 9.75 -3.94
N PHE A 200 17.32 9.44 -3.58
CA PHE A 200 16.82 9.48 -2.22
C PHE A 200 16.95 8.14 -1.46
N ALA A 201 17.54 7.11 -2.07
CA ALA A 201 17.60 5.76 -1.49
C ALA A 201 18.22 5.74 -0.09
N HIS A 202 19.31 6.49 0.12
CA HIS A 202 19.96 6.55 1.45
C HIS A 202 19.07 7.25 2.49
N GLN A 203 18.41 8.34 2.12
CA GLN A 203 17.50 9.06 3.02
C GLN A 203 16.29 8.20 3.40
N VAL A 204 15.74 7.46 2.43
CA VAL A 204 14.65 6.50 2.68
C VAL A 204 15.14 5.38 3.60
N GLU A 205 16.36 4.89 3.43
CA GLU A 205 16.91 3.83 4.28
C GLU A 205 17.16 4.29 5.72
N LEU A 206 17.57 5.54 5.92
CA LEU A 206 17.71 6.14 7.25
C LEU A 206 16.39 6.08 8.04
N THR A 207 15.27 6.37 7.40
CA THR A 207 13.95 6.41 8.08
C THR A 207 13.25 5.05 8.15
N ARG A 208 13.57 4.10 7.23
CA ARG A 208 12.91 2.79 7.14
C ARG A 208 12.98 1.98 8.42
N ASN A 209 14.13 1.88 9.05
CA ASN A 209 14.32 1.07 10.26
C ASN A 209 13.51 1.62 11.43
N TRP A 210 13.50 2.95 11.58
CA TRP A 210 12.68 3.62 12.59
C TRP A 210 11.20 3.33 12.39
N HIS A 211 10.68 3.58 11.20
CA HIS A 211 9.26 3.34 10.91
C HIS A 211 8.88 1.87 11.03
N TRP A 212 9.75 0.95 10.62
CA TRP A 212 9.52 -0.47 10.83
C TRP A 212 9.41 -0.84 12.31
N MET A 213 10.32 -0.34 13.14
CA MET A 213 10.32 -0.60 14.58
C MET A 213 9.10 0.01 15.26
N TRP A 214 8.80 1.27 14.92
CA TRP A 214 7.62 1.95 15.44
C TRP A 214 6.32 1.23 15.06
N SER A 215 6.15 0.92 13.79
CA SER A 215 4.95 0.25 13.28
C SER A 215 4.78 -1.14 13.87
N LEU A 216 5.88 -1.89 14.03
CA LEU A 216 5.85 -3.20 14.69
C LEU A 216 5.43 -3.09 16.15
N PHE A 217 5.97 -2.12 16.88
CA PHE A 217 5.58 -1.86 18.27
C PHE A 217 4.11 -1.42 18.36
N TYR A 218 3.74 -0.40 17.58
CA TYR A 218 2.40 0.18 17.62
C TYR A 218 1.32 -0.85 17.24
N TYR A 219 1.51 -1.58 16.14
CA TYR A 219 0.59 -2.64 15.72
C TYR A 219 0.38 -3.70 16.80
N ASN A 220 1.46 -4.20 17.39
CA ASN A 220 1.35 -5.23 18.41
C ASN A 220 0.78 -4.69 19.73
N LYS A 221 1.08 -3.46 20.11
CA LYS A 221 0.44 -2.78 21.24
C LYS A 221 -1.07 -2.62 21.03
N LYS A 222 -1.49 -2.22 19.81
CA LYS A 222 -2.88 -1.99 19.45
C LYS A 222 -3.72 -3.27 19.45
N HIS A 223 -3.19 -4.35 18.87
CA HIS A 223 -3.96 -5.57 18.61
C HIS A 223 -3.77 -6.67 19.65
N PHE A 224 -2.76 -6.57 20.48
CA PHE A 224 -2.51 -7.54 21.55
C PHE A 224 -2.36 -6.83 22.89
N ASN A 225 -1.15 -6.44 23.31
CA ASN A 225 -0.93 -5.62 24.49
C ASN A 225 0.49 -5.00 24.49
N TYR A 226 0.72 -4.11 25.44
CA TYR A 226 1.99 -3.38 25.58
C TYR A 226 3.20 -4.31 25.87
N ILE A 227 3.03 -5.30 26.75
CA ILE A 227 4.11 -6.21 27.16
C ILE A 227 4.54 -7.08 25.98
N TYR A 228 3.56 -7.61 25.24
CA TYR A 228 3.83 -8.40 24.03
C TYR A 228 4.57 -7.57 22.96
N ALA A 229 4.15 -6.34 22.74
CA ALA A 229 4.82 -5.43 21.81
C ALA A 229 6.27 -5.17 22.21
N LEU A 230 6.55 -4.90 23.48
CA LEU A 230 7.92 -4.74 24.00
C LEU A 230 8.75 -6.02 23.80
N PHE A 231 8.21 -7.17 24.12
CA PHE A 231 8.90 -8.45 23.94
C PHE A 231 9.32 -8.70 22.51
N LEU A 232 8.45 -8.39 21.53
CA LEU A 232 8.75 -8.53 20.10
C LEU A 232 9.80 -7.55 19.57
N VAL A 233 9.81 -6.32 20.10
CA VAL A 233 10.68 -5.25 19.59
C VAL A 233 12.04 -5.26 20.27
N SER A 234 12.13 -5.66 21.56
CA SER A 234 13.36 -5.61 22.33
C SER A 234 14.56 -6.34 21.70
N PRO A 235 14.45 -7.56 21.13
CA PRO A 235 15.59 -8.22 20.49
C PRO A 235 16.12 -7.43 19.27
N LYS A 236 15.20 -6.81 18.52
CA LYS A 236 15.55 -5.96 17.36
C LYS A 236 16.25 -4.69 17.80
N PHE A 237 15.77 -4.07 18.87
CA PHE A 237 16.39 -2.89 19.49
C PHE A 237 17.82 -3.21 19.97
N PHE A 238 18.00 -4.29 20.73
CA PHE A 238 19.34 -4.72 21.16
C PHE A 238 20.26 -5.05 19.98
N SER A 239 19.73 -5.69 18.92
CA SER A 239 20.49 -5.92 17.70
C SER A 239 20.91 -4.63 17.01
N ALA A 240 20.07 -3.58 17.03
CA ALA A 240 20.41 -2.27 16.48
C ALA A 240 21.54 -1.63 17.30
N LEU A 241 21.47 -1.67 18.64
CA LEU A 241 22.54 -1.18 19.51
C LEU A 241 23.88 -1.87 19.25
N LEU A 242 23.89 -3.21 19.12
CA LEU A 242 25.10 -3.97 18.79
C LEU A 242 25.67 -3.56 17.42
N LYS A 243 24.82 -3.31 16.43
CA LYS A 243 25.26 -2.84 15.10
C LYS A 243 25.83 -1.42 15.15
N ILE A 244 25.28 -0.54 15.99
CA ILE A 244 25.84 0.81 16.21
C ILE A 244 27.26 0.71 16.73
N LEU A 245 27.49 -0.14 17.73
CA LEU A 245 28.82 -0.37 18.30
C LEU A 245 29.76 -1.00 17.26
N PHE A 246 29.33 -2.08 16.60
CA PHE A 246 30.12 -2.75 15.57
C PHE A 246 30.55 -1.80 14.45
N TYR A 247 29.60 -1.08 13.84
CA TYR A 247 29.91 -0.15 12.76
C TYR A 247 30.69 1.09 13.24
N GLY A 248 30.61 1.42 14.54
CA GLY A 248 31.46 2.42 15.17
C GLY A 248 32.91 1.99 15.22
N ILE A 249 33.19 0.77 15.69
CA ILE A 249 34.54 0.18 15.78
C ILE A 249 35.19 0.06 14.40
N PHE A 250 34.43 -0.35 13.39
CA PHE A 250 34.92 -0.51 12.01
C PHE A 250 34.82 0.75 11.15
N PHE A 251 34.57 1.92 11.73
CA PHE A 251 34.51 3.23 11.06
C PHE A 251 33.53 3.30 9.89
N GLN A 252 32.48 2.45 9.86
CA GLN A 252 31.47 2.43 8.80
C GLN A 252 30.34 3.44 9.07
N LYS A 253 30.68 4.75 8.98
CA LYS A 253 29.81 5.86 9.36
C LYS A 253 28.41 5.79 8.75
N LYS A 254 28.30 5.60 7.43
CA LYS A 254 26.97 5.51 6.72
C LYS A 254 26.09 4.38 7.25
N LYS A 255 26.65 3.20 7.53
CA LYS A 255 25.88 2.09 8.09
C LYS A 255 25.49 2.31 9.54
N ARG A 256 26.37 2.95 10.31
CA ARG A 256 26.08 3.33 11.71
C ARG A 256 24.92 4.31 11.80
N GLU A 257 24.87 5.31 10.93
CA GLU A 257 23.79 6.31 10.86
C GLU A 257 22.40 5.68 10.69
N ILE A 258 22.29 4.58 9.92
CA ILE A 258 21.02 3.86 9.71
C ILE A 258 20.43 3.30 11.03
N TYR A 259 21.27 3.00 12.01
CA TYR A 259 20.83 2.41 13.30
C TYR A 259 20.80 3.42 14.44
N LEU A 260 21.30 4.65 14.23
CA LEU A 260 21.30 5.73 15.23
C LEU A 260 19.96 6.47 15.31
N GLN A 261 19.11 6.28 14.35
CA GLN A 261 17.75 6.85 14.29
C GLN A 261 16.77 5.94 15.03
#